data_a7e79331be717f446cdd3333e276ad51
#
_entry.id   a7e79331be717f446cdd3333e276ad51
#
_cell.length_a   1.000
_cell.length_b   1.000
_cell.length_c   1.000
_cell.angle_alpha   90.00
_cell.angle_beta   90.00
_cell.angle_gamma   90.00
#
_symmetry.space_group_name_H-M   'P 1'
#
loop_
_entity.id
_entity.type
_entity.pdbx_description
1 polymer ?
#
loop_
_entity_poly.entity_id
_entity_poly.type
_entity_poly.pdbx_seq_one_letter_code
_entity_poly.pdbx_strand_id
1 'polypeptide(L)'
;MFKNYFSIATRYISTHKSVIHLRLSHLRLLFLLSASCITITSCNHDKYQTAFVKVDGKKMGYESFGLNTRRKGDPVLVFESGLGASSRNFQILFPSLAKNMAGIAYDRNGLGESEPDSTVKTDGDVVRRLHDFLKQAKVAPPYILVGHSYGGPLIRLFTSRYPNEVTGLVFIDPSDFMLTQDEDEQIKAVSQSPVGVRDWNILMKKPANDTTFPVGIRNDFKRVMKANAAGSFNEYNSIPPLHDMPVSVLIAYNTPIDSYSMAQLTELKINQKPWSQERNKYRVAHFAKMIENNHNSSMILLPGYGHFIHQQDPVLVLSEIQKVYERTVDAEKKLHNR
;
A
#
# COMPACT_ATOMS: atom_id res chain seq x y z
N MET A 1 9.53 6.95 -11.08
CA MET A 1 8.49 6.10 -10.47
C MET A 1 7.09 6.70 -10.64
N PHE A 2 6.81 7.92 -10.20
CA PHE A 2 5.44 8.46 -10.13
C PHE A 2 4.83 8.98 -11.44
N LYS A 3 5.60 9.45 -12.42
CA LYS A 3 5.05 9.92 -13.72
C LYS A 3 4.40 8.83 -14.58
N ASN A 4 4.89 7.60 -14.50
CA ASN A 4 4.34 6.48 -15.28
C ASN A 4 3.02 5.94 -14.71
N TYR A 5 2.67 6.26 -13.44
CA TYR A 5 1.41 5.84 -12.83
C TYR A 5 0.19 6.43 -13.51
N PHE A 6 0.25 7.72 -13.87
CA PHE A 6 -0.85 8.35 -14.58
C PHE A 6 -0.92 7.95 -16.05
N SER A 7 0.23 7.61 -16.67
CA SER A 7 0.27 7.21 -18.08
C SER A 7 -0.29 5.81 -18.33
N ILE A 8 -0.12 4.86 -17.41
CA ILE A 8 -0.60 3.49 -17.57
C ILE A 8 -2.13 3.41 -17.36
N ALA A 9 -2.66 4.13 -16.37
CA ALA A 9 -4.10 4.17 -16.13
C ALA A 9 -4.87 4.85 -17.29
N THR A 10 -4.26 5.87 -17.94
CA THR A 10 -4.90 6.57 -19.09
C THR A 10 -4.76 5.80 -20.41
N ARG A 11 -3.73 5.01 -20.60
CA ARG A 11 -3.57 4.20 -21.83
C ARG A 11 -4.46 2.97 -21.89
N TYR A 12 -4.83 2.39 -20.75
CA TYR A 12 -5.73 1.23 -20.73
C TYR A 12 -7.19 1.58 -21.09
N ILE A 13 -7.56 2.84 -20.98
CA ILE A 13 -8.92 3.33 -21.36
C ILE A 13 -8.99 3.75 -22.83
N SER A 14 -7.84 4.01 -23.51
CA SER A 14 -7.78 4.57 -24.85
C SER A 14 -7.69 3.54 -26.00
N THR A 15 -7.44 2.25 -25.74
CA THR A 15 -7.13 1.27 -26.79
C THR A 15 -8.31 0.40 -27.24
N HIS A 16 -9.54 0.66 -26.76
CA HIS A 16 -10.73 -0.09 -27.20
C HIS A 16 -11.82 0.75 -27.89
N LYS A 17 -11.43 1.82 -28.61
CA LYS A 17 -12.32 2.51 -29.54
C LYS A 17 -11.65 2.67 -30.90
N SER A 18 -11.62 1.66 -31.70
CA SER A 18 -11.65 1.78 -33.15
C SER A 18 -11.78 0.41 -33.79
N VAL A 19 -12.56 0.44 -34.84
CA VAL A 19 -12.86 -0.55 -35.87
C VAL A 19 -14.17 -1.31 -35.65
N ILE A 20 -15.25 -0.79 -36.24
CA ILE A 20 -16.00 -1.47 -37.27
C ILE A 20 -16.87 -0.39 -37.96
N HIS A 21 -16.43 0.09 -39.14
CA HIS A 21 -17.30 0.56 -40.19
C HIS A 21 -17.50 -0.61 -41.14
N LEU A 22 -18.70 -1.16 -41.22
CA LEU A 22 -19.12 -1.97 -42.37
C LEU A 22 -20.51 -1.51 -42.83
N ARG A 23 -20.60 -1.40 -44.15
CA ARG A 23 -21.67 -0.81 -44.94
C ARG A 23 -23.01 -1.50 -44.76
N LEU A 24 -24.07 -0.70 -44.65
CA LEU A 24 -25.46 -1.08 -44.87
C LEU A 24 -25.74 -1.15 -46.39
N SER A 25 -26.22 -2.28 -46.88
CA SER A 25 -27.14 -2.31 -48.01
C SER A 25 -28.00 -3.59 -47.98
N HIS A 26 -29.32 -3.35 -47.87
CA HIS A 26 -30.45 -4.17 -48.28
C HIS A 26 -30.60 -5.61 -47.82
N LEU A 27 -31.56 -5.88 -46.90
CA LEU A 27 -32.76 -6.67 -47.26
C LEU A 27 -33.83 -6.52 -46.16
N ARG A 28 -35.04 -6.11 -46.55
CA ARG A 28 -36.26 -6.20 -45.73
C ARG A 28 -36.73 -7.67 -45.80
N LEU A 29 -36.94 -8.29 -44.64
CA LEU A 29 -37.96 -9.32 -44.52
C LEU A 29 -38.52 -9.35 -43.10
N LEU A 30 -39.83 -9.31 -43.03
CA LEU A 30 -40.62 -9.44 -41.78
C LEU A 30 -40.36 -10.80 -41.12
N PHE A 31 -40.17 -10.79 -39.77
CA PHE A 31 -40.72 -11.83 -38.91
C PHE A 31 -41.11 -11.21 -37.58
N LEU A 32 -42.41 -11.27 -37.29
CA LEU A 32 -43.01 -11.05 -35.99
C LEU A 32 -42.66 -12.24 -35.09
N LEU A 33 -42.52 -11.96 -33.80
CA LEU A 33 -42.83 -12.77 -32.61
C LEU A 33 -41.68 -12.98 -31.66
N SER A 34 -42.13 -12.75 -30.43
CA SER A 34 -41.55 -13.05 -29.14
C SER A 34 -40.63 -11.99 -28.53
N ALA A 35 -41.29 -11.07 -27.81
CA ALA A 35 -40.68 -10.30 -26.73
C ALA A 35 -40.26 -11.27 -25.60
N SER A 36 -39.08 -11.87 -25.74
CA SER A 36 -38.37 -12.43 -24.60
C SER A 36 -37.61 -11.29 -24.01
N CYS A 37 -38.08 -10.81 -22.86
CA CYS A 37 -37.34 -9.93 -21.99
C CYS A 37 -36.02 -10.62 -21.59
N ILE A 38 -34.98 -10.46 -22.41
CA ILE A 38 -33.63 -10.69 -21.95
C ILE A 38 -33.32 -9.51 -21.03
N THR A 39 -33.59 -9.67 -19.75
CA THR A 39 -32.93 -8.86 -18.72
C THR A 39 -31.46 -9.10 -18.87
N ILE A 40 -30.79 -8.20 -19.60
CA ILE A 40 -29.34 -8.08 -19.51
C ILE A 40 -29.07 -7.74 -18.06
N THR A 41 -28.77 -8.77 -17.29
CA THR A 41 -28.23 -8.60 -15.95
C THR A 41 -26.95 -7.80 -16.15
N SER A 42 -27.03 -6.50 -15.90
CA SER A 42 -25.90 -5.61 -15.83
C SER A 42 -24.89 -6.29 -14.90
N CYS A 43 -23.80 -6.78 -15.45
CA CYS A 43 -22.69 -7.26 -14.65
C CYS A 43 -22.30 -6.15 -13.69
N ASN A 44 -22.53 -6.38 -12.43
CA ASN A 44 -22.21 -5.53 -11.30
C ASN A 44 -20.78 -4.98 -11.41
N HIS A 45 -20.67 -3.75 -11.88
CA HIS A 45 -19.43 -2.96 -11.79
C HIS A 45 -19.31 -2.23 -10.44
N ASP A 46 -20.28 -2.41 -9.53
CA ASP A 46 -20.40 -1.66 -8.26
C ASP A 46 -20.05 -2.50 -7.02
N LYS A 47 -19.05 -3.40 -7.12
CA LYS A 47 -18.65 -4.17 -5.92
C LYS A 47 -17.85 -3.38 -4.89
N TYR A 48 -17.36 -2.18 -5.21
CA TYR A 48 -16.55 -1.35 -4.32
C TYR A 48 -17.05 0.08 -4.36
N GLN A 49 -17.85 0.46 -3.36
CA GLN A 49 -18.33 1.83 -3.23
C GLN A 49 -17.27 2.67 -2.52
N THR A 50 -16.93 3.80 -3.13
CA THR A 50 -16.23 4.85 -2.40
C THR A 50 -17.19 5.42 -1.37
N ALA A 51 -16.84 5.31 -0.11
CA ALA A 51 -17.60 5.83 1.01
C ALA A 51 -16.76 6.87 1.77
N PHE A 52 -17.41 7.58 2.70
CA PHE A 52 -16.78 8.67 3.44
C PHE A 52 -17.20 8.63 4.90
N VAL A 53 -16.24 8.95 5.77
CA VAL A 53 -16.52 9.29 7.17
C VAL A 53 -15.87 10.61 7.52
N LYS A 54 -16.34 11.27 8.58
CA LYS A 54 -15.67 12.45 9.12
C LYS A 54 -14.85 12.08 10.34
N VAL A 55 -13.59 12.46 10.33
CA VAL A 55 -12.67 12.31 11.46
C VAL A 55 -12.15 13.70 11.81
N ASP A 56 -12.38 14.15 13.03
CA ASP A 56 -12.08 15.52 13.49
C ASP A 56 -12.60 16.60 12.50
N GLY A 57 -13.81 16.41 11.98
CA GLY A 57 -14.46 17.33 11.06
C GLY A 57 -13.98 17.23 9.61
N LYS A 58 -12.94 16.45 9.29
CA LYS A 58 -12.42 16.27 7.94
C LYS A 58 -12.99 15.02 7.27
N LYS A 59 -13.43 15.16 6.01
CA LYS A 59 -13.88 14.04 5.20
C LYS A 59 -12.71 13.11 4.89
N MET A 60 -12.89 11.82 5.12
CA MET A 60 -11.94 10.77 4.74
C MET A 60 -12.63 9.75 3.84
N GLY A 61 -12.07 9.58 2.64
CA GLY A 61 -12.55 8.61 1.64
C GLY A 61 -11.98 7.22 1.89
N TYR A 62 -12.76 6.20 1.54
CA TYR A 62 -12.32 4.82 1.61
C TYR A 62 -13.09 3.92 0.65
N GLU A 63 -12.52 2.78 0.36
CA GLU A 63 -13.18 1.67 -0.33
C GLU A 63 -13.19 0.46 0.59
N SER A 64 -14.26 -0.32 0.55
CA SER A 64 -14.39 -1.50 1.41
C SER A 64 -15.08 -2.66 0.69
N PHE A 65 -14.84 -3.85 1.17
CA PHE A 65 -15.47 -5.08 0.70
C PHE A 65 -15.75 -6.03 1.87
N GLY A 66 -16.80 -6.81 1.76
CA GLY A 66 -17.13 -7.89 2.71
C GLY A 66 -17.49 -7.47 4.13
N LEU A 67 -17.51 -6.18 4.48
CA LEU A 67 -17.78 -5.72 5.85
C LEU A 67 -19.19 -6.08 6.34
N ASN A 68 -20.17 -6.08 5.45
CA ASN A 68 -21.57 -6.41 5.76
C ASN A 68 -21.82 -7.91 5.97
N THR A 69 -20.91 -8.76 5.51
CA THR A 69 -20.99 -10.22 5.65
C THR A 69 -20.00 -10.79 6.66
N ARG A 70 -19.15 -9.93 7.23
CA ARG A 70 -18.14 -10.30 8.22
C ARG A 70 -18.79 -10.87 9.48
N ARG A 71 -18.31 -12.02 9.92
CA ARG A 71 -18.71 -12.58 11.22
C ARG A 71 -17.98 -11.84 12.34
N LYS A 72 -18.62 -11.74 13.50
CA LYS A 72 -18.00 -11.17 14.70
C LYS A 72 -16.75 -11.99 15.07
N GLY A 73 -15.63 -11.30 15.24
CA GLY A 73 -14.34 -11.92 15.54
C GLY A 73 -13.46 -12.24 14.32
N ASP A 74 -14.03 -12.36 13.11
CA ASP A 74 -13.16 -12.53 11.92
C ASP A 74 -12.27 -11.29 11.72
N PRO A 75 -10.99 -11.44 11.31
CA PRO A 75 -10.13 -10.30 11.06
C PRO A 75 -10.58 -9.46 9.85
N VAL A 76 -10.27 -8.16 9.88
CA VAL A 76 -10.45 -7.24 8.75
C VAL A 76 -9.09 -6.90 8.18
N LEU A 77 -8.98 -6.96 6.85
CA LEU A 77 -7.82 -6.44 6.13
C LEU A 77 -7.87 -4.91 6.10
N VAL A 78 -6.86 -4.25 6.62
CA VAL A 78 -6.72 -2.79 6.57
C VAL A 78 -5.51 -2.44 5.72
N PHE A 79 -5.74 -1.74 4.62
CA PHE A 79 -4.70 -1.42 3.63
C PHE A 79 -4.14 -0.02 3.86
N GLU A 80 -2.82 0.05 4.01
CA GLU A 80 -2.06 1.29 4.13
C GLU A 80 -1.18 1.51 2.89
N SER A 81 -1.49 2.54 2.14
CA SER A 81 -0.84 2.84 0.86
C SER A 81 0.57 3.42 1.04
N GLY A 82 1.38 3.31 -0.01
CA GLY A 82 2.67 3.99 -0.10
C GLY A 82 2.56 5.52 -0.11
N LEU A 83 3.69 6.19 -0.06
CA LEU A 83 3.77 7.64 -0.06
C LEU A 83 3.14 8.23 -1.33
N GLY A 84 2.24 9.20 -1.16
CA GLY A 84 1.52 9.85 -2.25
C GLY A 84 0.47 8.99 -2.96
N ALA A 85 0.20 7.77 -2.49
CA ALA A 85 -0.76 6.85 -3.09
C ALA A 85 -2.10 6.83 -2.34
N SER A 86 -3.19 6.55 -3.07
CA SER A 86 -4.54 6.40 -2.54
C SER A 86 -4.94 4.92 -2.37
N SER A 87 -6.11 4.68 -1.79
CA SER A 87 -6.75 3.37 -1.64
C SER A 87 -6.81 2.58 -2.96
N ARG A 88 -7.00 3.28 -4.08
CA ARG A 88 -7.08 2.70 -5.44
C ARG A 88 -5.86 1.87 -5.83
N ASN A 89 -4.74 2.08 -5.14
CA ASN A 89 -3.52 1.31 -5.37
C ASN A 89 -3.71 -0.20 -5.16
N PHE A 90 -4.68 -0.59 -4.31
CA PHE A 90 -4.97 -1.98 -3.98
C PHE A 90 -6.21 -2.57 -4.67
N GLN A 91 -6.93 -1.81 -5.49
CA GLN A 91 -8.19 -2.25 -6.10
C GLN A 91 -8.07 -3.56 -6.89
N ILE A 92 -6.91 -3.82 -7.49
CA ILE A 92 -6.66 -5.05 -8.25
C ILE A 92 -6.82 -6.33 -7.38
N LEU A 93 -6.62 -6.22 -6.06
CA LEU A 93 -6.72 -7.33 -5.12
C LEU A 93 -8.16 -7.59 -4.65
N PHE A 94 -9.01 -6.57 -4.62
CA PHE A 94 -10.33 -6.61 -3.97
C PHE A 94 -11.27 -7.67 -4.53
N PRO A 95 -11.38 -7.90 -5.87
CA PRO A 95 -12.30 -8.90 -6.42
C PRO A 95 -12.08 -10.31 -5.88
N SER A 96 -10.83 -10.65 -5.61
CA SER A 96 -10.46 -11.97 -5.09
C SER A 96 -10.64 -12.05 -3.58
N LEU A 97 -10.25 -11.01 -2.84
CA LEU A 97 -10.37 -10.96 -1.38
C LEU A 97 -11.84 -10.90 -0.93
N ALA A 98 -12.67 -10.16 -1.63
CA ALA A 98 -14.10 -9.99 -1.30
C ALA A 98 -14.93 -11.29 -1.34
N LYS A 99 -14.37 -12.37 -1.87
CA LYS A 99 -15.06 -13.67 -1.90
C LYS A 99 -15.21 -14.28 -0.50
N ASN A 100 -14.20 -14.11 0.35
CA ASN A 100 -14.12 -14.81 1.64
C ASN A 100 -13.64 -13.94 2.79
N MET A 101 -13.30 -12.67 2.55
CA MET A 101 -12.70 -11.76 3.55
C MET A 101 -13.39 -10.42 3.55
N ALA A 102 -13.23 -9.70 4.65
CA ALA A 102 -13.62 -8.31 4.78
C ALA A 102 -12.38 -7.41 4.76
N GLY A 103 -12.48 -6.25 4.13
CA GLY A 103 -11.36 -5.31 4.08
C GLY A 103 -11.77 -3.88 3.83
N ILE A 104 -10.84 -2.97 4.15
CA ILE A 104 -10.98 -1.53 3.97
C ILE A 104 -9.63 -0.94 3.55
N ALA A 105 -9.67 -0.11 2.52
CA ALA A 105 -8.54 0.73 2.09
C ALA A 105 -8.97 2.18 2.15
N TYR A 106 -8.23 3.00 2.84
CA TYR A 106 -8.57 4.41 3.06
C TYR A 106 -7.58 5.34 2.37
N ASP A 107 -8.00 6.56 2.16
CA ASP A 107 -7.16 7.63 1.66
C ASP A 107 -6.64 8.46 2.83
N ARG A 108 -5.31 8.58 2.99
CA ARG A 108 -4.73 9.52 3.96
C ARG A 108 -5.15 10.96 3.64
N ASN A 109 -5.19 11.81 4.65
CA ASN A 109 -5.59 13.21 4.50
C ASN A 109 -4.87 13.92 3.34
N GLY A 110 -5.64 14.47 2.41
CA GLY A 110 -5.17 15.16 1.21
C GLY A 110 -4.87 14.26 0.02
N LEU A 111 -5.01 12.94 0.15
CA LEU A 111 -4.86 11.97 -0.93
C LEU A 111 -6.24 11.45 -1.37
N GLY A 112 -6.32 10.95 -2.61
CA GLY A 112 -7.55 10.39 -3.16
C GLY A 112 -8.75 11.30 -2.96
N GLU A 113 -9.76 10.79 -2.26
CA GLU A 113 -11.00 11.50 -1.97
C GLU A 113 -11.04 12.13 -0.56
N SER A 114 -9.92 12.11 0.17
CA SER A 114 -9.82 12.66 1.52
C SER A 114 -9.44 14.14 1.53
N GLU A 115 -10.08 14.91 2.41
CA GLU A 115 -9.74 16.32 2.61
C GLU A 115 -8.35 16.49 3.25
N PRO A 116 -7.61 17.54 2.87
CA PRO A 116 -6.36 17.88 3.52
C PRO A 116 -6.57 18.22 5.01
N ASP A 117 -5.60 17.84 5.84
CA ASP A 117 -5.56 18.21 7.25
C ASP A 117 -4.14 18.62 7.65
N SER A 118 -3.96 19.89 7.95
CA SER A 118 -2.67 20.46 8.34
C SER A 118 -2.22 20.07 9.76
N THR A 119 -3.09 19.45 10.56
CA THR A 119 -2.77 18.95 11.90
C THR A 119 -2.03 17.62 11.86
N VAL A 120 -2.17 16.87 10.76
CA VAL A 120 -1.45 15.60 10.53
C VAL A 120 -0.03 15.91 10.05
N LYS A 121 0.95 15.87 10.94
CA LYS A 121 2.34 16.30 10.69
C LYS A 121 3.36 15.17 10.79
N THR A 122 3.12 14.20 11.65
CA THR A 122 4.03 13.09 11.94
C THR A 122 3.43 11.75 11.51
N ASP A 123 4.23 10.69 11.51
CA ASP A 123 3.72 9.34 11.27
C ASP A 123 2.79 8.89 12.40
N GLY A 124 3.10 9.33 13.62
CA GLY A 124 2.21 9.12 14.74
C GLY A 124 0.84 9.78 14.60
N ASP A 125 0.76 10.94 13.97
CA ASP A 125 -0.54 11.57 13.66
C ASP A 125 -1.29 10.77 12.60
N VAL A 126 -0.59 10.25 11.57
CA VAL A 126 -1.21 9.38 10.54
C VAL A 126 -1.79 8.14 11.18
N VAL A 127 -1.03 7.46 12.02
CA VAL A 127 -1.45 6.23 12.72
C VAL A 127 -2.64 6.49 13.63
N ARG A 128 -2.62 7.56 14.41
CA ARG A 128 -3.76 7.97 15.23
C ARG A 128 -4.99 8.26 14.37
N ARG A 129 -4.81 8.95 13.25
CA ARG A 129 -5.88 9.26 12.30
C ARG A 129 -6.48 8.01 11.67
N LEU A 130 -5.68 7.01 11.33
CA LEU A 130 -6.16 5.70 10.87
C LEU A 130 -7.02 5.02 11.94
N HIS A 131 -6.57 5.02 13.19
CA HIS A 131 -7.32 4.39 14.28
C HIS A 131 -8.67 5.09 14.52
N ASP A 132 -8.68 6.44 14.54
CA ASP A 132 -9.91 7.22 14.67
C ASP A 132 -10.84 7.01 13.46
N PHE A 133 -10.27 6.89 12.25
CA PHE A 133 -11.00 6.56 11.03
C PHE A 133 -11.70 5.20 11.14
N LEU A 134 -11.00 4.15 11.58
CA LEU A 134 -11.57 2.81 11.72
C LEU A 134 -12.74 2.81 12.71
N LYS A 135 -12.64 3.56 13.81
CA LYS A 135 -13.73 3.75 14.77
C LYS A 135 -14.94 4.45 14.14
N GLN A 136 -14.72 5.53 13.41
CA GLN A 136 -15.81 6.27 12.75
C GLN A 136 -16.46 5.46 11.62
N ALA A 137 -15.67 4.66 10.89
CA ALA A 137 -16.17 3.73 9.89
C ALA A 137 -16.86 2.49 10.50
N LYS A 138 -16.88 2.38 11.84
CA LYS A 138 -17.43 1.24 12.60
C LYS A 138 -16.80 -0.10 12.22
N VAL A 139 -15.53 -0.08 11.90
CA VAL A 139 -14.72 -1.26 11.59
C VAL A 139 -13.98 -1.68 12.86
N ALA A 140 -14.52 -2.68 13.54
CA ALA A 140 -13.95 -3.19 14.79
C ALA A 140 -12.78 -4.17 14.51
N PRO A 141 -11.77 -4.27 15.42
CA PRO A 141 -10.72 -5.29 15.33
C PRO A 141 -11.30 -6.72 15.48
N PRO A 142 -10.50 -7.79 15.25
CA PRO A 142 -9.06 -7.75 15.01
C PRO A 142 -8.71 -7.33 13.57
N TYR A 143 -7.49 -6.76 13.39
CA TYR A 143 -6.99 -6.29 12.11
C TYR A 143 -5.82 -7.13 11.60
N ILE A 144 -5.80 -7.39 10.30
CA ILE A 144 -4.61 -7.74 9.54
C ILE A 144 -4.23 -6.51 8.72
N LEU A 145 -3.06 -5.93 8.99
CA LEU A 145 -2.62 -4.72 8.30
C LEU A 145 -1.78 -5.09 7.08
N VAL A 146 -2.09 -4.49 5.94
CA VAL A 146 -1.38 -4.70 4.66
C VAL A 146 -0.76 -3.38 4.24
N GLY A 147 0.56 -3.24 4.33
CA GLY A 147 1.29 -2.00 4.05
C GLY A 147 2.19 -2.09 2.84
N HIS A 148 2.05 -1.16 1.90
CA HIS A 148 2.93 -1.02 0.75
C HIS A 148 3.91 0.13 0.93
N SER A 149 5.19 -0.09 0.64
CA SER A 149 6.21 0.97 0.62
C SER A 149 6.28 1.71 1.96
N TYR A 150 6.02 3.03 2.00
CA TYR A 150 5.91 3.82 3.22
C TYR A 150 4.74 3.39 4.13
N GLY A 151 3.76 2.69 3.62
CA GLY A 151 2.72 2.05 4.42
C GLY A 151 3.28 0.97 5.35
N GLY A 152 4.42 0.35 5.01
CA GLY A 152 5.10 -0.62 5.86
C GLY A 152 5.48 -0.07 7.24
N PRO A 153 6.28 1.01 7.33
CA PRO A 153 6.51 1.71 8.61
C PRO A 153 5.22 2.04 9.33
N LEU A 154 4.23 2.64 8.64
CA LEU A 154 2.98 3.07 9.28
C LEU A 154 2.22 1.91 9.94
N ILE A 155 2.10 0.75 9.28
CA ILE A 155 1.44 -0.42 9.89
C ILE A 155 2.26 -0.97 11.06
N ARG A 156 3.58 -0.89 11.01
CA ARG A 156 4.44 -1.29 12.13
C ARG A 156 4.26 -0.36 13.33
N LEU A 157 4.17 0.96 13.10
CA LEU A 157 3.90 1.95 14.15
C LEU A 157 2.49 1.78 14.72
N PHE A 158 1.48 1.51 13.88
CA PHE A 158 0.11 1.20 14.32
C PHE A 158 0.11 0.01 15.26
N THR A 159 0.78 -1.09 14.88
CA THR A 159 0.89 -2.30 15.70
C THR A 159 1.53 -2.03 17.05
N SER A 160 2.53 -1.14 17.13
CA SER A 160 3.16 -0.80 18.40
C SER A 160 2.26 0.01 19.32
N ARG A 161 1.35 0.82 18.78
CA ARG A 161 0.42 1.65 19.55
C ARG A 161 -0.87 0.95 19.94
N TYR A 162 -1.30 0.01 19.11
CA TYR A 162 -2.56 -0.73 19.28
C TYR A 162 -2.34 -2.25 19.19
N PRO A 163 -1.44 -2.82 20.02
CA PRO A 163 -0.98 -4.20 19.87
C PRO A 163 -2.12 -5.22 20.04
N ASN A 164 -3.13 -4.92 20.83
CA ASN A 164 -4.27 -5.82 21.07
C ASN A 164 -5.31 -5.80 19.94
N GLU A 165 -5.15 -4.93 18.96
CA GLU A 165 -6.08 -4.81 17.83
C GLU A 165 -5.53 -5.47 16.56
N VAL A 166 -4.24 -5.82 16.51
CA VAL A 166 -3.55 -6.35 15.32
C VAL A 166 -3.17 -7.81 15.52
N THR A 167 -3.58 -8.65 14.60
CA THR A 167 -3.38 -10.09 14.65
C THR A 167 -2.56 -10.65 13.47
N GLY A 168 -2.14 -9.80 12.53
CA GLY A 168 -1.29 -10.20 11.42
C GLY A 168 -0.80 -9.01 10.60
N LEU A 169 0.33 -9.19 9.91
CA LEU A 169 0.95 -8.15 9.07
C LEU A 169 1.36 -8.70 7.70
N VAL A 170 1.12 -7.90 6.66
CA VAL A 170 1.66 -8.14 5.31
C VAL A 170 2.38 -6.89 4.83
N PHE A 171 3.68 -7.02 4.62
CA PHE A 171 4.54 -5.96 4.10
C PHE A 171 4.79 -6.20 2.61
N ILE A 172 4.44 -5.23 1.77
CA ILE A 172 4.64 -5.28 0.32
C ILE A 172 5.71 -4.25 -0.05
N ASP A 173 6.91 -4.69 -0.32
CA ASP A 173 8.11 -3.89 -0.61
C ASP A 173 8.28 -2.69 0.33
N PRO A 174 8.34 -2.92 1.65
CA PRO A 174 8.29 -1.87 2.66
C PRO A 174 9.53 -0.98 2.62
N SER A 175 9.37 0.30 2.98
CA SER A 175 10.50 1.16 3.31
C SER A 175 11.22 0.65 4.56
N ASP A 176 12.55 0.69 4.55
CA ASP A 176 13.35 0.32 5.72
C ASP A 176 13.37 1.47 6.73
N PHE A 177 12.65 1.29 7.82
CA PHE A 177 12.58 2.23 8.94
C PHE A 177 13.57 1.91 10.07
N MET A 178 14.32 0.82 9.92
CA MET A 178 15.26 0.32 10.92
C MET A 178 16.72 0.67 10.58
N LEU A 179 16.96 1.18 9.36
CA LEU A 179 18.30 1.56 8.91
C LEU A 179 18.94 2.57 9.86
N THR A 180 20.09 2.24 10.40
CA THR A 180 20.85 3.11 11.30
C THR A 180 21.65 4.17 10.55
N GLN A 181 22.19 5.17 11.27
CA GLN A 181 23.05 6.19 10.66
C GLN A 181 24.35 5.58 10.16
N ASP A 182 24.95 4.66 10.92
CA ASP A 182 26.22 4.02 10.56
C ASP A 182 26.07 3.16 9.29
N GLU A 183 24.96 2.45 9.16
CA GLU A 183 24.64 1.67 7.95
C GLU A 183 24.41 2.56 6.74
N ASP A 184 23.78 3.73 6.93
CA ASP A 184 23.59 4.69 5.85
C ASP A 184 24.91 5.32 5.41
N GLU A 185 25.82 5.63 6.35
CA GLU A 185 27.20 6.05 6.01
C GLU A 185 27.95 4.94 5.28
N GLN A 186 27.76 3.68 5.64
CA GLN A 186 28.35 2.55 4.93
C GLN A 186 27.78 2.42 3.50
N ILE A 187 26.47 2.63 3.31
CA ILE A 187 25.88 2.66 1.96
C ILE A 187 26.50 3.78 1.12
N LYS A 188 26.66 4.97 1.67
CA LYS A 188 27.31 6.09 0.98
C LYS A 188 28.76 5.76 0.62
N ALA A 189 29.53 5.21 1.55
CA ALA A 189 30.92 4.85 1.36
C ALA A 189 31.10 3.78 0.27
N VAL A 190 30.39 2.67 0.35
CA VAL A 190 30.49 1.56 -0.62
C VAL A 190 30.02 1.98 -2.01
N SER A 191 28.97 2.78 -2.09
CA SER A 191 28.44 3.27 -3.36
C SER A 191 29.16 4.48 -3.92
N GLN A 192 30.02 5.11 -3.13
CA GLN A 192 30.64 6.40 -3.45
C GLN A 192 29.58 7.47 -3.80
N SER A 193 28.45 7.44 -3.11
CA SER A 193 27.32 8.33 -3.32
C SER A 193 27.27 9.41 -2.23
N PRO A 194 27.04 10.68 -2.58
CA PRO A 194 27.02 11.77 -1.61
C PRO A 194 25.72 11.80 -0.78
N VAL A 195 24.71 11.02 -1.18
CA VAL A 195 23.38 10.99 -0.56
C VAL A 195 23.05 9.58 -0.10
N GLY A 196 22.65 9.45 1.15
CA GLY A 196 22.22 8.21 1.77
C GLY A 196 20.72 7.93 1.60
N VAL A 197 20.29 6.80 2.13
CA VAL A 197 18.86 6.39 2.16
C VAL A 197 18.08 7.20 3.20
N ARG A 198 18.78 7.65 4.25
CA ARG A 198 18.20 8.45 5.34
C ARG A 198 18.04 9.93 5.03
N ASP A 199 18.60 10.40 3.91
CA ASP A 199 18.58 11.82 3.50
C ASP A 199 17.22 12.23 2.89
N TRP A 200 16.13 11.99 3.62
CA TRP A 200 14.75 12.24 3.17
C TRP A 200 14.50 13.66 2.69
N ASN A 201 15.15 14.65 3.33
CA ASN A 201 15.05 16.04 2.91
C ASN A 201 15.63 16.30 1.53
N ILE A 202 16.64 15.53 1.13
CA ILE A 202 17.25 15.60 -0.22
C ILE A 202 16.43 14.77 -1.20
N LEU A 203 16.15 13.51 -0.86
CA LEU A 203 15.45 12.56 -1.73
C LEU A 203 14.03 13.00 -2.07
N MET A 204 13.31 13.60 -1.10
CA MET A 204 11.91 14.02 -1.27
C MET A 204 11.76 15.46 -1.77
N LYS A 205 12.82 16.26 -1.81
CA LYS A 205 12.77 17.69 -2.21
C LYS A 205 12.18 17.89 -3.61
N LYS A 206 12.64 17.12 -4.58
CA LYS A 206 12.17 17.23 -5.97
C LYS A 206 10.69 16.86 -6.11
N PRO A 207 10.24 15.68 -5.70
CA PRO A 207 8.81 15.33 -5.81
C PRO A 207 7.90 16.23 -4.94
N ALA A 208 8.35 16.73 -3.81
CA ALA A 208 7.58 17.66 -2.97
C ALA A 208 7.30 19.02 -3.64
N ASN A 209 8.13 19.40 -4.60
CA ASN A 209 8.02 20.69 -5.33
C ASN A 209 7.63 20.52 -6.81
N ASP A 210 7.54 19.31 -7.33
CA ASP A 210 7.14 19.04 -8.70
C ASP A 210 5.64 19.36 -8.89
N THR A 211 5.35 20.47 -9.56
CA THR A 211 3.97 20.95 -9.80
C THR A 211 3.18 20.05 -10.75
N THR A 212 3.80 19.07 -11.40
CA THR A 212 3.10 18.05 -12.19
C THR A 212 2.36 17.04 -11.31
N PHE A 213 2.70 16.96 -10.02
CA PHE A 213 1.93 16.17 -9.06
C PHE A 213 0.78 16.98 -8.46
N PRO A 214 -0.37 16.34 -8.19
CA PRO A 214 -1.45 16.92 -7.39
C PRO A 214 -0.94 17.48 -6.06
N VAL A 215 -1.59 18.56 -5.58
CA VAL A 215 -1.17 19.24 -4.35
C VAL A 215 -1.15 18.31 -3.13
N GLY A 216 -2.10 17.37 -3.04
CA GLY A 216 -2.16 16.38 -1.96
C GLY A 216 -0.93 15.49 -1.92
N ILE A 217 -0.50 14.99 -3.07
CA ILE A 217 0.72 14.17 -3.20
C ILE A 217 1.95 14.97 -2.75
N ARG A 218 2.09 16.21 -3.23
CA ARG A 218 3.21 17.09 -2.82
C ARG A 218 3.20 17.37 -1.32
N ASN A 219 2.04 17.55 -0.73
CA ASN A 219 1.90 17.78 0.71
C ASN A 219 2.28 16.52 1.52
N ASP A 220 1.96 15.32 1.05
CA ASP A 220 2.39 14.07 1.71
C ASP A 220 3.92 13.94 1.70
N PHE A 221 4.59 14.26 0.58
CA PHE A 221 6.06 14.35 0.52
C PHE A 221 6.62 15.38 1.51
N LYS A 222 6.02 16.58 1.58
CA LYS A 222 6.44 17.63 2.52
C LYS A 222 6.26 17.20 3.97
N ARG A 223 5.17 16.48 4.27
CA ARG A 223 4.92 15.92 5.59
C ARG A 223 6.03 14.95 5.99
N VAL A 224 6.39 14.02 5.11
CA VAL A 224 7.45 13.03 5.36
C VAL A 224 8.82 13.71 5.53
N MET A 225 9.16 14.69 4.71
CA MET A 225 10.37 15.50 4.90
C MET A 225 10.41 16.11 6.29
N LYS A 226 9.31 16.72 6.74
CA LYS A 226 9.20 17.35 8.05
C LYS A 226 9.26 16.32 9.20
N ALA A 227 8.57 15.21 9.08
CA ALA A 227 8.57 14.13 10.07
C ALA A 227 9.99 13.55 10.27
N ASN A 228 10.81 13.53 9.22
CA ASN A 228 12.16 12.99 9.23
C ASN A 228 13.26 14.08 9.38
N ALA A 229 12.90 15.34 9.61
CA ALA A 229 13.88 16.45 9.66
C ALA A 229 14.84 16.35 10.88
N ALA A 230 14.37 15.80 11.99
CA ALA A 230 15.17 15.61 13.22
C ALA A 230 15.90 14.25 13.25
N GLY A 231 15.81 13.48 12.19
CA GLY A 231 16.37 12.14 12.05
C GLY A 231 15.37 11.20 11.38
N SER A 232 15.85 10.39 10.46
CA SER A 232 15.03 9.46 9.70
C SER A 232 14.37 8.45 10.65
N PHE A 233 13.04 8.35 10.56
CA PHE A 233 12.23 7.42 11.34
C PHE A 233 12.41 7.50 12.88
N ASN A 234 12.62 8.69 13.44
CA ASN A 234 12.81 8.86 14.89
C ASN A 234 11.68 8.28 15.74
N GLU A 235 10.43 8.33 15.27
CA GLU A 235 9.28 7.77 15.98
C GLU A 235 9.34 6.24 16.12
N TYR A 236 10.26 5.59 15.42
CA TYR A 236 10.40 4.13 15.38
C TYR A 236 11.53 3.61 16.30
N ASN A 237 12.41 4.48 16.78
CA ASN A 237 13.59 4.09 17.56
C ASN A 237 13.26 3.35 18.86
N SER A 238 12.06 3.56 19.42
CA SER A 238 11.64 3.00 20.72
C SER A 238 10.46 2.04 20.61
N ILE A 239 10.10 1.61 19.40
CA ILE A 239 8.98 0.65 19.28
C ILE A 239 9.41 -0.73 19.76
N PRO A 240 8.56 -1.42 20.58
CA PRO A 240 8.90 -2.73 21.11
C PRO A 240 8.98 -3.78 19.98
N PRO A 241 9.62 -4.93 20.19
CA PRO A 241 9.54 -6.07 19.30
C PRO A 241 8.09 -6.42 18.95
N LEU A 242 7.89 -7.07 17.82
CA LEU A 242 6.56 -7.60 17.47
C LEU A 242 6.17 -8.69 18.49
N HIS A 243 4.91 -8.67 18.95
CA HIS A 243 4.36 -9.84 19.61
C HIS A 243 4.17 -10.97 18.60
N ASP A 244 4.09 -12.21 19.08
CA ASP A 244 3.96 -13.37 18.20
C ASP A 244 2.63 -13.33 17.41
N MET A 245 2.74 -13.13 16.10
CA MET A 245 1.64 -13.14 15.16
C MET A 245 2.15 -13.51 13.75
N PRO A 246 1.32 -14.00 12.85
CA PRO A 246 1.71 -14.25 11.46
C PRO A 246 2.13 -12.97 10.74
N VAL A 247 3.30 -13.00 10.11
CA VAL A 247 3.83 -11.89 9.30
C VAL A 247 4.31 -12.41 7.96
N SER A 248 3.95 -11.72 6.88
CA SER A 248 4.54 -11.94 5.55
C SER A 248 5.25 -10.68 5.07
N VAL A 249 6.49 -10.82 4.59
CA VAL A 249 7.30 -9.72 4.05
C VAL A 249 7.71 -10.06 2.62
N LEU A 250 7.24 -9.26 1.66
CA LEU A 250 7.65 -9.39 0.26
C LEU A 250 8.59 -8.24 -0.08
N ILE A 251 9.78 -8.57 -0.56
CA ILE A 251 10.82 -7.58 -0.89
C ILE A 251 11.19 -7.70 -2.37
N ALA A 252 10.95 -6.65 -3.15
CA ALA A 252 11.50 -6.51 -4.49
C ALA A 252 13.02 -6.33 -4.39
N TYR A 253 13.76 -7.25 -5.01
CA TYR A 253 15.22 -7.30 -4.92
C TYR A 253 15.84 -7.06 -6.29
N ASN A 254 16.89 -6.23 -6.36
CA ASN A 254 17.48 -5.82 -7.63
C ASN A 254 16.46 -5.23 -8.63
N THR A 255 15.58 -4.39 -8.12
CA THR A 255 14.48 -3.75 -8.85
C THR A 255 15.00 -2.89 -10.01
N PRO A 256 14.47 -3.06 -11.21
CA PRO A 256 14.68 -2.09 -12.28
C PRO A 256 14.16 -0.71 -11.88
N ILE A 257 14.96 0.33 -12.13
CA ILE A 257 14.58 1.71 -11.79
C ILE A 257 13.93 2.37 -13.01
N ASP A 258 12.78 3.02 -12.75
CA ASP A 258 12.09 3.79 -13.79
C ASP A 258 12.88 5.07 -14.18
N SER A 259 12.54 5.62 -15.34
CA SER A 259 13.27 6.76 -15.92
C SER A 259 13.22 8.03 -15.07
N TYR A 260 12.12 8.27 -14.33
CA TYR A 260 12.01 9.45 -13.47
C TYR A 260 12.93 9.33 -12.24
N SER A 261 12.91 8.19 -11.58
CA SER A 261 13.78 7.90 -10.45
C SER A 261 15.25 7.86 -10.88
N MET A 262 15.54 7.29 -12.05
CA MET A 262 16.89 7.28 -12.61
C MET A 262 17.43 8.70 -12.85
N ALA A 263 16.61 9.58 -13.43
CA ALA A 263 17.00 10.98 -13.65
C ALA A 263 17.28 11.70 -12.32
N GLN A 264 16.49 11.46 -11.29
CA GLN A 264 16.70 12.03 -9.95
C GLN A 264 18.01 11.52 -9.32
N LEU A 265 18.26 10.21 -9.35
CA LEU A 265 19.46 9.60 -8.79
C LEU A 265 20.72 10.12 -9.50
N THR A 266 20.65 10.32 -10.83
CA THR A 266 21.72 10.90 -11.62
C THR A 266 21.99 12.36 -11.24
N GLU A 267 20.93 13.17 -11.09
CA GLU A 267 21.03 14.56 -10.64
C GLU A 267 21.70 14.68 -9.26
N LEU A 268 21.38 13.75 -8.36
CA LEU A 268 21.95 13.66 -7.02
C LEU A 268 23.32 12.96 -6.98
N LYS A 269 23.89 12.60 -8.13
CA LYS A 269 25.17 11.87 -8.25
C LYS A 269 25.21 10.55 -7.45
N ILE A 270 24.07 9.88 -7.34
CA ILE A 270 23.97 8.59 -6.67
C ILE A 270 24.41 7.49 -7.64
N ASN A 271 25.42 6.71 -7.25
CA ASN A 271 25.82 5.50 -7.97
C ASN A 271 24.83 4.39 -7.66
N GLN A 272 23.82 4.31 -8.48
CA GLN A 272 22.57 3.60 -8.22
C GLN A 272 22.76 2.11 -7.90
N LYS A 273 23.56 1.38 -8.70
CA LYS A 273 23.68 -0.08 -8.56
C LYS A 273 24.26 -0.49 -7.21
N PRO A 274 25.46 -0.06 -6.80
CA PRO A 274 25.98 -0.41 -5.48
C PRO A 274 25.16 0.20 -4.35
N TRP A 275 24.60 1.42 -4.52
CA TRP A 275 23.73 2.04 -3.52
C TRP A 275 22.49 1.20 -3.24
N SER A 276 21.81 0.71 -4.29
CA SER A 276 20.62 -0.13 -4.15
C SER A 276 20.95 -1.53 -3.61
N GLN A 277 22.10 -2.10 -4.01
CA GLN A 277 22.54 -3.41 -3.54
C GLN A 277 22.84 -3.38 -2.04
N GLU A 278 23.60 -2.38 -1.58
CA GLU A 278 23.94 -2.27 -0.16
C GLU A 278 22.73 -1.94 0.69
N ARG A 279 21.86 -1.02 0.26
CA ARG A 279 20.59 -0.75 0.88
C ARG A 279 19.73 -2.02 1.04
N ASN A 280 19.63 -2.84 -0.02
CA ASN A 280 18.83 -4.06 0.01
C ASN A 280 19.40 -5.11 0.98
N LYS A 281 20.71 -5.19 1.12
CA LYS A 281 21.36 -6.07 2.10
C LYS A 281 20.92 -5.75 3.52
N TYR A 282 20.97 -4.48 3.94
CA TYR A 282 20.49 -4.06 5.25
C TYR A 282 18.98 -4.27 5.40
N ARG A 283 18.19 -3.86 4.42
CA ARG A 283 16.73 -4.04 4.45
C ARG A 283 16.33 -5.50 4.66
N VAL A 284 16.97 -6.43 3.97
CA VAL A 284 16.71 -7.88 4.13
C VAL A 284 17.08 -8.32 5.55
N ALA A 285 18.23 -7.92 6.05
CA ALA A 285 18.68 -8.27 7.40
C ALA A 285 17.71 -7.74 8.49
N HIS A 286 17.27 -6.49 8.34
CA HIS A 286 16.35 -5.85 9.28
C HIS A 286 14.98 -6.52 9.33
N PHE A 287 14.38 -6.79 8.18
CA PHE A 287 13.08 -7.46 8.16
C PHE A 287 13.17 -8.92 8.61
N ALA A 288 14.27 -9.62 8.28
CA ALA A 288 14.52 -10.98 8.80
C ALA A 288 14.62 -10.95 10.33
N LYS A 289 15.40 -10.02 10.88
CA LYS A 289 15.54 -9.83 12.33
C LYS A 289 14.22 -9.44 13.00
N MET A 290 13.43 -8.57 12.37
CA MET A 290 12.14 -8.14 12.90
C MET A 290 11.16 -9.31 13.12
N ILE A 291 11.20 -10.33 12.25
CA ILE A 291 10.27 -11.46 12.30
C ILE A 291 10.88 -12.75 12.86
N GLU A 292 12.13 -12.74 13.31
CA GLU A 292 12.85 -13.97 13.72
C GLU A 292 12.17 -14.77 14.83
N ASN A 293 11.42 -14.09 15.70
CA ASN A 293 10.69 -14.71 16.82
C ASN A 293 9.18 -14.83 16.56
N ASN A 294 8.71 -14.49 15.36
CA ASN A 294 7.31 -14.60 14.99
C ASN A 294 7.04 -15.95 14.30
N HIS A 295 6.32 -16.82 14.99
CA HIS A 295 5.95 -18.11 14.45
C HIS A 295 5.03 -17.97 13.23
N ASN A 296 5.15 -18.92 12.28
CA ASN A 296 4.32 -18.88 11.06
C ASN A 296 4.51 -17.62 10.19
N SER A 297 5.69 -17.00 10.27
CA SER A 297 6.04 -15.85 9.44
C SER A 297 6.92 -16.26 8.26
N SER A 298 6.95 -15.43 7.23
CA SER A 298 7.73 -15.66 6.01
C SER A 298 8.28 -14.35 5.44
N MET A 299 9.44 -14.44 4.81
CA MET A 299 10.00 -13.38 3.97
C MET A 299 10.30 -13.92 2.58
N ILE A 300 9.88 -13.22 1.55
CA ILE A 300 10.05 -13.62 0.15
C ILE A 300 10.86 -12.55 -0.56
N LEU A 301 12.03 -12.93 -1.08
CA LEU A 301 12.84 -12.07 -1.93
C LEU A 301 12.44 -12.29 -3.39
N LEU A 302 12.17 -11.22 -4.11
CA LEU A 302 11.64 -11.23 -5.47
C LEU A 302 12.62 -10.54 -6.44
N PRO A 303 13.63 -11.25 -6.94
CA PRO A 303 14.60 -10.69 -7.89
C PRO A 303 13.91 -10.23 -9.18
N GLY A 304 14.22 -9.00 -9.62
CA GLY A 304 13.69 -8.43 -10.86
C GLY A 304 12.25 -7.92 -10.77
N TYR A 305 11.58 -8.03 -9.62
CA TYR A 305 10.27 -7.41 -9.41
C TYR A 305 10.39 -5.89 -9.24
N GLY A 306 9.38 -5.18 -9.73
CA GLY A 306 9.23 -3.75 -9.49
C GLY A 306 8.68 -3.45 -8.10
N HIS A 307 8.74 -2.17 -7.71
CA HIS A 307 8.27 -1.69 -6.40
C HIS A 307 6.77 -1.99 -6.12
N PHE A 308 5.97 -2.16 -7.16
CA PHE A 308 4.52 -2.42 -7.05
C PHE A 308 4.22 -3.89 -7.27
N ILE A 309 4.73 -4.74 -6.38
CA ILE A 309 4.57 -6.21 -6.43
C ILE A 309 3.09 -6.59 -6.61
N HIS A 310 2.18 -5.94 -5.87
CA HIS A 310 0.73 -6.21 -5.92
C HIS A 310 0.06 -5.87 -7.25
N GLN A 311 0.68 -5.02 -8.08
CA GLN A 311 0.21 -4.73 -9.45
C GLN A 311 0.88 -5.64 -10.47
N GLN A 312 2.13 -6.01 -10.24
CA GLN A 312 2.90 -6.86 -11.14
C GLN A 312 2.50 -8.33 -11.01
N ASP A 313 2.28 -8.79 -9.78
CA ASP A 313 1.88 -10.16 -9.45
C ASP A 313 0.84 -10.14 -8.32
N PRO A 314 -0.41 -9.81 -8.63
CA PRO A 314 -1.49 -9.81 -7.64
C PRO A 314 -1.74 -11.21 -7.06
N VAL A 315 -1.48 -12.29 -7.81
CA VAL A 315 -1.71 -13.66 -7.36
C VAL A 315 -0.78 -14.01 -6.21
N LEU A 316 0.50 -13.65 -6.31
CA LEU A 316 1.47 -13.84 -5.22
C LEU A 316 1.03 -13.08 -3.96
N VAL A 317 0.67 -11.81 -4.09
CA VAL A 317 0.26 -10.99 -2.93
C VAL A 317 -1.03 -11.51 -2.30
N LEU A 318 -2.01 -11.92 -3.12
CA LEU A 318 -3.24 -12.57 -2.64
C LEU A 318 -2.94 -13.84 -1.86
N SER A 319 -2.02 -14.68 -2.34
CA SER A 319 -1.59 -15.90 -1.63
C SER A 319 -0.99 -15.59 -0.27
N GLU A 320 -0.15 -14.56 -0.15
CA GLU A 320 0.47 -14.19 1.12
C GLU A 320 -0.54 -13.58 2.10
N ILE A 321 -1.46 -12.74 1.62
CA ILE A 321 -2.57 -12.24 2.44
C ILE A 321 -3.43 -13.40 2.96
N GLN A 322 -3.76 -14.36 2.08
CA GLN A 322 -4.54 -15.54 2.44
C GLN A 322 -3.84 -16.36 3.53
N LYS A 323 -2.54 -16.63 3.39
CA LYS A 323 -1.77 -17.38 4.38
C LYS A 323 -1.77 -16.70 5.75
N VAL A 324 -1.57 -15.38 5.80
CA VAL A 324 -1.61 -14.63 7.07
C VAL A 324 -3.01 -14.69 7.66
N TYR A 325 -4.05 -14.52 6.86
CA TYR A 325 -5.44 -14.61 7.30
C TYR A 325 -5.79 -15.98 7.91
N GLU A 326 -5.48 -17.07 7.21
CA GLU A 326 -5.76 -18.43 7.67
C GLU A 326 -5.03 -18.74 8.98
N ARG A 327 -3.75 -18.39 9.08
CA ARG A 327 -2.95 -18.58 10.30
C ARG A 327 -3.51 -17.80 11.49
N THR A 328 -4.03 -16.59 11.26
CA THR A 328 -4.69 -15.78 12.29
C THR A 328 -5.97 -16.46 12.78
N VAL A 329 -6.84 -16.89 11.86
CA VAL A 329 -8.09 -17.56 12.21
C VAL A 329 -7.85 -18.90 12.94
N ASP A 330 -6.85 -19.66 12.53
CA ASP A 330 -6.50 -20.93 13.18
C ASP A 330 -5.91 -20.74 14.58
N ALA A 331 -5.15 -19.67 14.80
CA ALA A 331 -4.64 -19.32 16.13
C ALA A 331 -5.77 -18.97 17.10
N GLU A 332 -6.75 -18.19 16.66
CA GLU A 332 -7.94 -17.83 17.47
C GLU A 332 -8.79 -19.05 17.82
N LYS A 333 -9.03 -19.96 16.86
CA LYS A 333 -9.78 -21.21 17.14
C LYS A 333 -9.10 -22.08 18.22
N LYS A 334 -7.77 -22.15 18.17
CA LYS A 334 -6.99 -22.90 19.19
C LYS A 334 -7.09 -22.28 20.58
N LEU A 335 -7.20 -20.96 20.68
CA LEU A 335 -7.39 -20.26 21.96
C LEU A 335 -8.78 -20.47 22.55
N HIS A 336 -9.82 -20.53 21.72
CA HIS A 336 -11.20 -20.75 22.17
C HIS A 336 -11.53 -22.20 22.54
N ASN A 337 -10.70 -23.17 22.09
CA ASN A 337 -10.86 -24.59 22.36
C ASN A 337 -10.03 -25.07 23.57
N ARG A 338 -9.33 -24.17 24.26
CA ARG A 338 -8.61 -24.40 25.53
C ARG A 338 -9.39 -23.85 26.72
#